data_ed3606df24656a47dd889f7ccbc49edf
#
_entry.id   ed3606df24656a47dd889f7ccbc49edf
#
_cell.length_a   1.000
_cell.length_b   1.000
_cell.length_c   1.000
_cell.angle_alpha   90.00
_cell.angle_beta   90.00
_cell.angle_gamma   90.00
#
_symmetry.space_group_name_H-M   'P 1'
#
loop_
_entity.id
_entity.type
_entity.pdbx_description
1 polymer ?
#
loop_
_entity_poly.entity_id
_entity_poly.type
_entity_poly.pdbx_seq_one_letter_code
_entity_poly.pdbx_strand_id
1 'polypeptide(L)'
;MGPCGIVGCPLQEQAAYAFVEMGVGEMHIGLIGGIGPGATDFYYRRLISTFARKNATLELTIVHADTPTLVSNLNRNDAAAQTAIFHRLTNRLVSAAAECVGITSIAGHFCIDDFKVVSPLLVVDMIAEVSRAIEARGLKRIGIIGTRTVMETRFYGRIASAEIVSPSEPDMDDVHRAYVSMATSGFVTEDQRSIFEAVSHRLLEDQGAEAIMLGGTDLALAFHEQTAAFPLVDCAGIHADAIAQLALA
;
A
#
# COMPACT_ATOMS: atom_id res chain seq x y z
N MET A 1 -6.40 43.21 -22.54
CA MET A 1 -7.00 41.99 -21.95
C MET A 1 -5.89 40.96 -21.81
N GLY A 2 -5.28 40.86 -20.63
CA GLY A 2 -4.20 39.96 -20.34
C GLY A 2 -4.72 38.68 -19.65
N PRO A 3 -4.06 37.52 -19.78
CA PRO A 3 -4.53 36.28 -19.19
C PRO A 3 -4.30 36.26 -17.68
N CYS A 4 -5.33 35.87 -16.96
CA CYS A 4 -5.33 35.66 -15.52
C CYS A 4 -4.49 34.40 -15.20
N GLY A 5 -3.33 34.58 -14.53
CA GLY A 5 -2.52 33.50 -14.04
C GLY A 5 -3.19 32.85 -12.82
N ILE A 6 -3.34 31.52 -12.85
CA ILE A 6 -3.81 30.73 -11.72
C ILE A 6 -2.66 30.68 -10.71
N VAL A 7 -2.80 31.42 -9.62
CA VAL A 7 -1.88 31.36 -8.48
C VAL A 7 -2.20 30.08 -7.69
N GLY A 8 -1.24 29.15 -7.63
CA GLY A 8 -1.34 27.95 -6.79
C GLY A 8 -1.57 28.33 -5.32
N CYS A 9 -2.38 27.54 -4.65
CA CYS A 9 -2.79 27.75 -3.25
C CYS A 9 -1.58 27.61 -2.31
N PRO A 10 -1.17 28.67 -1.58
CA PRO A 10 0.05 28.65 -0.76
C PRO A 10 -0.11 27.89 0.58
N LEU A 11 -1.27 27.28 0.85
CA LEU A 11 -1.54 26.65 2.15
C LEU A 11 -0.85 25.30 2.34
N GLN A 12 -0.49 24.59 1.27
CA GLN A 12 0.20 23.30 1.37
C GLN A 12 1.72 23.45 1.60
N GLU A 13 2.35 24.47 1.03
CA GLU A 13 3.77 24.73 1.28
C GLU A 13 4.01 25.31 2.69
N GLN A 14 3.09 26.13 3.20
CA GLN A 14 3.20 26.68 4.55
C GLN A 14 2.96 25.62 5.65
N ALA A 15 2.12 24.62 5.40
CA ALA A 15 1.95 23.51 6.33
C ALA A 15 3.24 22.66 6.44
N ALA A 16 3.93 22.42 5.33
CA ALA A 16 5.19 21.66 5.33
C ALA A 16 6.33 22.39 6.06
N TYR A 17 6.37 23.73 6.03
CA TYR A 17 7.40 24.52 6.72
C TYR A 17 7.09 24.78 8.21
N ALA A 18 5.82 24.77 8.61
CA ALA A 18 5.44 24.97 10.01
C ALA A 18 5.76 23.76 10.92
N PHE A 19 5.94 22.57 10.36
CA PHE A 19 6.30 21.37 11.12
C PHE A 19 7.78 21.26 11.49
N VAL A 20 8.66 22.06 10.92
CA VAL A 20 10.12 21.99 11.15
C VAL A 20 10.55 22.66 12.48
N GLU A 21 9.68 23.43 13.15
CA GLU A 21 10.02 24.18 14.38
C GLU A 21 9.40 23.63 15.69
N MET A 22 8.60 22.58 15.64
CA MET A 22 8.11 21.91 16.86
C MET A 22 9.02 20.72 17.16
N GLY A 23 9.68 20.80 18.28
CA GLY A 23 10.75 19.92 18.75
C GLY A 23 10.50 18.41 18.53
N VAL A 24 11.59 17.69 18.31
CA VAL A 24 11.73 16.25 18.09
C VAL A 24 10.75 15.41 18.92
N GLY A 25 9.50 15.32 18.46
CA GLY A 25 8.48 14.39 18.93
C GLY A 25 8.15 13.44 17.78
N GLU A 26 8.10 12.16 18.06
CA GLU A 26 7.70 11.14 17.11
C GLU A 26 6.27 11.42 16.62
N MET A 27 6.05 11.42 15.31
CA MET A 27 4.76 11.75 14.69
C MET A 27 3.70 10.68 15.01
N HIS A 28 2.50 11.11 15.42
CA HIS A 28 1.37 10.20 15.63
C HIS A 28 0.84 9.65 14.31
N ILE A 29 0.99 8.34 14.12
CA ILE A 29 0.60 7.64 12.90
C ILE A 29 -0.89 7.30 12.92
N GLY A 30 -1.60 7.60 11.83
CA GLY A 30 -2.94 7.12 11.54
C GLY A 30 -2.92 6.00 10.51
N LEU A 31 -3.65 4.91 10.74
CA LEU A 31 -3.86 3.88 9.73
C LEU A 31 -5.35 3.70 9.44
N ILE A 32 -5.70 3.60 8.15
CA ILE A 32 -6.99 3.09 7.69
C ILE A 32 -6.79 1.59 7.39
N GLY A 33 -7.19 0.77 8.35
CA GLY A 33 -7.08 -0.69 8.33
C GLY A 33 -8.41 -1.38 8.11
N GLY A 34 -8.42 -2.72 8.24
CA GLY A 34 -9.61 -3.56 8.09
C GLY A 34 -9.87 -4.04 6.66
N ILE A 35 -9.22 -3.46 5.68
CA ILE A 35 -9.30 -3.86 4.28
C ILE A 35 -8.18 -4.87 4.00
N GLY A 36 -8.46 -6.12 4.37
CA GLY A 36 -7.46 -7.15 4.63
C GLY A 36 -7.03 -7.11 6.11
N PRO A 37 -7.67 -7.92 6.98
CA PRO A 37 -7.30 -7.94 8.40
C PRO A 37 -5.86 -8.41 8.62
N GLY A 38 -5.36 -9.34 7.81
CA GLY A 38 -3.97 -9.82 7.86
C GLY A 38 -2.98 -8.72 7.53
N ALA A 39 -3.26 -7.90 6.53
CA ALA A 39 -2.45 -6.74 6.20
C ALA A 39 -2.40 -5.73 7.36
N THR A 40 -3.53 -5.45 8.00
CA THR A 40 -3.57 -4.52 9.14
C THR A 40 -2.73 -5.01 10.31
N ASP A 41 -2.80 -6.31 10.65
CA ASP A 41 -1.95 -6.94 11.68
C ASP A 41 -0.47 -6.87 11.30
N PHE A 42 -0.13 -7.10 10.02
CA PHE A 42 1.25 -6.98 9.51
C PHE A 42 1.80 -5.57 9.73
N TYR A 43 1.06 -4.52 9.34
CA TYR A 43 1.48 -3.12 9.59
C TYR A 43 1.67 -2.84 11.06
N TYR A 44 0.72 -3.24 11.89
CA TYR A 44 0.78 -3.05 13.34
C TYR A 44 2.05 -3.66 13.93
N ARG A 45 2.33 -4.94 13.62
CA ARG A 45 3.53 -5.63 14.12
C ARG A 45 4.82 -5.04 13.59
N ARG A 46 4.86 -4.66 12.30
CA ARG A 46 6.05 -4.08 11.68
C ARG A 46 6.39 -2.72 12.29
N LEU A 47 5.42 -1.85 12.50
CA LEU A 47 5.61 -0.56 13.16
C LEU A 47 6.11 -0.74 14.60
N ILE A 48 5.47 -1.59 15.42
CA ILE A 48 5.96 -1.91 16.77
C ILE A 48 7.42 -2.35 16.74
N SER A 49 7.75 -3.30 15.87
CA SER A 49 9.11 -3.83 15.78
C SER A 49 10.11 -2.75 15.32
N THR A 50 9.72 -1.88 14.39
CA THR A 50 10.61 -0.83 13.87
C THR A 50 10.88 0.23 14.93
N PHE A 51 9.87 0.71 15.64
CA PHE A 51 10.02 1.68 16.72
C PHE A 51 10.81 1.11 17.90
N ALA A 52 10.55 -0.16 18.28
CA ALA A 52 11.33 -0.82 19.33
C ALA A 52 12.82 -0.92 18.97
N ARG A 53 13.18 -1.26 17.72
CA ARG A 53 14.58 -1.28 17.26
C ARG A 53 15.24 0.09 17.28
N LYS A 54 14.46 1.16 17.14
CA LYS A 54 14.95 2.55 17.18
C LYS A 54 14.93 3.15 18.58
N ASN A 55 14.46 2.40 19.58
CA ASN A 55 14.24 2.87 20.96
C ASN A 55 13.37 4.13 21.00
N ALA A 56 12.31 4.14 20.17
CA ALA A 56 11.40 5.24 19.96
C ALA A 56 9.98 4.88 20.44
N THR A 57 9.18 5.87 20.80
CA THR A 57 7.78 5.68 21.23
C THR A 57 6.87 5.63 20.01
N LEU A 58 6.04 4.61 19.90
CA LEU A 58 5.04 4.52 18.84
C LEU A 58 3.70 5.08 19.30
N GLU A 59 3.29 6.21 18.71
CA GLU A 59 1.91 6.69 18.79
C GLU A 59 1.15 6.27 17.53
N LEU A 60 0.07 5.48 17.70
CA LEU A 60 -0.64 4.85 16.59
C LEU A 60 -2.15 4.79 16.85
N THR A 61 -2.93 5.29 15.92
CA THR A 61 -4.38 5.09 15.87
C THR A 61 -4.77 4.34 14.59
N ILE A 62 -5.58 3.29 14.73
CA ILE A 62 -6.12 2.52 13.61
C ILE A 62 -7.62 2.72 13.54
N VAL A 63 -8.14 3.15 12.38
CA VAL A 63 -9.58 3.18 12.10
C VAL A 63 -9.95 2.08 11.14
N HIS A 64 -11.09 1.42 11.38
CA HIS A 64 -11.55 0.30 10.57
C HIS A 64 -12.36 0.77 9.37
N ALA A 65 -12.02 0.28 8.18
CA ALA A 65 -12.79 0.40 6.94
C ALA A 65 -13.40 -0.95 6.58
N ASP A 66 -14.64 -0.94 6.07
CA ASP A 66 -15.39 -2.14 5.72
C ASP A 66 -14.93 -2.70 4.37
N THR A 67 -14.42 -3.94 4.36
CA THR A 67 -13.92 -4.60 3.14
C THR A 67 -14.99 -4.80 2.07
N PRO A 68 -16.21 -5.33 2.36
CA PRO A 68 -17.26 -5.48 1.37
C PRO A 68 -17.62 -4.17 0.66
N THR A 69 -17.69 -3.07 1.39
CA THR A 69 -17.96 -1.74 0.84
C THR A 69 -16.85 -1.29 -0.11
N LEU A 70 -15.58 -1.46 0.27
CA LEU A 70 -14.46 -1.11 -0.60
C LEU A 70 -14.46 -1.95 -1.88
N VAL A 71 -14.61 -3.26 -1.77
CA VAL A 71 -14.66 -4.16 -2.94
C VAL A 71 -15.82 -3.77 -3.87
N SER A 72 -16.98 -3.43 -3.31
CA SER A 72 -18.14 -2.96 -4.09
C SER A 72 -17.82 -1.66 -4.84
N ASN A 73 -17.17 -0.69 -4.19
CA ASN A 73 -16.79 0.58 -4.81
C ASN A 73 -15.73 0.37 -5.90
N LEU A 74 -14.72 -0.47 -5.62
CA LEU A 74 -13.68 -0.83 -6.60
C LEU A 74 -14.30 -1.47 -7.86
N ASN A 75 -15.17 -2.46 -7.70
CA ASN A 75 -15.83 -3.16 -8.82
C ASN A 75 -16.70 -2.24 -9.67
N ARG A 76 -17.27 -1.18 -9.10
CA ARG A 76 -18.03 -0.15 -9.82
C ARG A 76 -17.15 1.00 -10.31
N ASN A 77 -15.85 0.96 -10.02
CA ASN A 77 -14.93 2.07 -10.24
C ASN A 77 -15.44 3.40 -9.62
N ASP A 78 -16.07 3.33 -8.45
CA ASP A 78 -16.66 4.45 -7.73
C ASP A 78 -15.63 5.09 -6.80
N ALA A 79 -14.66 5.78 -7.40
CA ALA A 79 -13.59 6.47 -6.68
C ALA A 79 -14.15 7.54 -5.75
N ALA A 80 -15.20 8.26 -6.16
CA ALA A 80 -15.80 9.34 -5.37
C ALA A 80 -16.41 8.81 -4.06
N ALA A 81 -17.19 7.71 -4.12
CA ALA A 81 -17.76 7.09 -2.92
C ALA A 81 -16.67 6.60 -1.97
N GLN A 82 -15.60 5.97 -2.51
CA GLN A 82 -14.51 5.48 -1.68
C GLN A 82 -13.70 6.60 -1.05
N THR A 83 -13.42 7.66 -1.80
CA THR A 83 -12.75 8.87 -1.30
C THR A 83 -13.52 9.52 -0.16
N ALA A 84 -14.86 9.62 -0.27
CA ALA A 84 -15.70 10.14 0.81
C ALA A 84 -15.63 9.29 2.09
N ILE A 85 -15.52 7.96 1.95
CA ILE A 85 -15.34 7.06 3.08
C ILE A 85 -13.97 7.29 3.73
N PHE A 86 -12.90 7.35 2.94
CA PHE A 86 -11.55 7.60 3.46
C PHE A 86 -11.44 8.97 4.13
N HIS A 87 -12.00 10.01 3.54
CA HIS A 87 -12.05 11.35 4.15
C HIS A 87 -12.75 11.31 5.53
N ARG A 88 -13.91 10.64 5.64
CA ARG A 88 -14.62 10.49 6.92
C ARG A 88 -13.80 9.73 7.96
N LEU A 89 -13.10 8.66 7.57
CA LEU A 89 -12.23 7.89 8.47
C LEU A 89 -11.01 8.71 8.90
N THR A 90 -10.42 9.47 7.98
CA THR A 90 -9.29 10.36 8.28
C THR A 90 -9.68 11.46 9.26
N ASN A 91 -10.89 12.00 9.21
CA ASN A 91 -11.38 12.95 10.21
C ASN A 91 -11.44 12.35 11.63
N ARG A 92 -11.65 11.03 11.78
CA ARG A 92 -11.54 10.36 13.08
C ARG A 92 -10.08 10.29 13.54
N LEU A 93 -9.15 10.05 12.62
CA LEU A 93 -7.71 10.08 12.92
C LEU A 93 -7.25 11.47 13.34
N VAL A 94 -7.73 12.53 12.67
CA VAL A 94 -7.50 13.92 13.09
C VAL A 94 -8.01 14.17 14.51
N SER A 95 -9.20 13.67 14.84
CA SER A 95 -9.76 13.80 16.21
C SER A 95 -8.96 13.02 17.25
N ALA A 96 -8.19 12.04 16.85
CA ALA A 96 -7.24 11.31 17.68
C ALA A 96 -5.83 11.91 17.65
N ALA A 97 -5.66 13.11 17.08
CA ALA A 97 -4.39 13.83 16.93
C ALA A 97 -3.36 13.11 16.01
N ALA A 98 -3.78 12.24 15.10
CA ALA A 98 -2.86 11.71 14.11
C ALA A 98 -2.39 12.80 13.13
N GLU A 99 -1.16 12.71 12.66
CA GLU A 99 -0.48 13.71 11.83
C GLU A 99 -0.25 13.24 10.39
N CYS A 100 -0.19 11.92 10.20
CA CYS A 100 -0.15 11.30 8.87
C CYS A 100 -1.17 10.16 8.75
N VAL A 101 -1.42 9.69 7.53
CA VAL A 101 -2.32 8.57 7.29
C VAL A 101 -1.78 7.62 6.22
N GLY A 102 -1.82 6.31 6.51
CA GLY A 102 -1.57 5.23 5.55
C GLY A 102 -2.81 4.36 5.37
N ILE A 103 -3.08 3.92 4.13
CA ILE A 103 -4.11 2.93 3.83
C ILE A 103 -3.44 1.56 3.72
N THR A 104 -3.80 0.60 4.59
CA THR A 104 -3.13 -0.72 4.65
C THR A 104 -3.57 -1.69 3.55
N SER A 105 -4.02 -1.18 2.40
CA SER A 105 -4.56 -1.97 1.29
C SER A 105 -4.18 -1.42 -0.07
N ILE A 106 -3.60 -2.25 -0.93
CA ILE A 106 -3.36 -1.88 -2.34
C ILE A 106 -4.70 -1.60 -3.05
N ALA A 107 -5.71 -2.44 -2.82
CA ALA A 107 -7.03 -2.24 -3.42
C ALA A 107 -7.63 -0.86 -3.09
N GLY A 108 -7.33 -0.31 -1.92
CA GLY A 108 -7.76 1.03 -1.54
C GLY A 108 -7.08 2.17 -2.32
N HIS A 109 -5.98 1.89 -3.01
CA HIS A 109 -5.23 2.91 -3.76
C HIS A 109 -5.80 3.23 -5.15
N PHE A 110 -6.89 2.58 -5.58
CA PHE A 110 -7.52 2.91 -6.86
C PHE A 110 -8.05 4.37 -6.92
N CYS A 111 -8.30 5.00 -5.77
CA CYS A 111 -8.75 6.39 -5.64
C CYS A 111 -7.74 7.29 -4.90
N ILE A 112 -6.45 6.90 -4.86
CA ILE A 112 -5.46 7.56 -4.01
C ILE A 112 -5.24 9.02 -4.37
N ASP A 113 -5.28 9.39 -5.66
CA ASP A 113 -5.09 10.77 -6.09
C ASP A 113 -6.23 11.67 -5.61
N ASP A 114 -7.48 11.21 -5.78
CA ASP A 114 -8.66 11.94 -5.28
C ASP A 114 -8.61 12.07 -3.75
N PHE A 115 -8.21 11.00 -3.07
CA PHE A 115 -8.09 11.02 -1.61
C PHE A 115 -7.01 12.00 -1.13
N LYS A 116 -5.85 12.06 -1.77
CA LYS A 116 -4.77 13.02 -1.43
C LYS A 116 -5.23 14.46 -1.52
N VAL A 117 -6.14 14.78 -2.46
CA VAL A 117 -6.68 16.15 -2.61
C VAL A 117 -7.57 16.56 -1.43
N VAL A 118 -8.32 15.63 -0.85
CA VAL A 118 -9.29 15.93 0.21
C VAL A 118 -8.82 15.56 1.61
N SER A 119 -7.71 14.85 1.74
CA SER A 119 -7.19 14.41 3.03
C SER A 119 -6.71 15.59 3.88
N PRO A 120 -7.19 15.71 5.14
CA PRO A 120 -6.66 16.71 6.07
C PRO A 120 -5.31 16.32 6.68
N LEU A 121 -4.85 15.08 6.47
CA LEU A 121 -3.57 14.57 6.94
C LEU A 121 -2.62 14.31 5.78
N LEU A 122 -1.32 14.32 6.06
CA LEU A 122 -0.31 13.88 5.11
C LEU A 122 -0.54 12.41 4.75
N VAL A 123 -0.79 12.12 3.48
CA VAL A 123 -1.02 10.75 2.99
C VAL A 123 0.30 10.12 2.59
N VAL A 124 0.67 9.02 3.23
CA VAL A 124 1.78 8.18 2.75
C VAL A 124 1.22 7.27 1.65
N ASP A 125 1.66 7.50 0.42
CA ASP A 125 1.14 6.85 -0.79
C ASP A 125 1.96 5.60 -1.11
N MET A 126 1.39 4.42 -0.86
CA MET A 126 2.05 3.13 -1.11
C MET A 126 2.56 3.00 -2.55
N ILE A 127 1.81 3.45 -3.54
CA ILE A 127 2.21 3.32 -4.94
C ILE A 127 3.46 4.14 -5.22
N ALA A 128 3.51 5.37 -4.68
CA ALA A 128 4.67 6.23 -4.81
C ALA A 128 5.91 5.65 -4.10
N GLU A 129 5.73 5.09 -2.89
CA GLU A 129 6.83 4.47 -2.15
C GLU A 129 7.36 3.22 -2.84
N VAL A 130 6.48 2.35 -3.33
CA VAL A 130 6.85 1.16 -4.11
C VAL A 130 7.58 1.56 -5.38
N SER A 131 7.11 2.58 -6.10
CA SER A 131 7.78 3.09 -7.31
C SER A 131 9.20 3.56 -7.01
N ARG A 132 9.40 4.32 -5.93
CA ARG A 132 10.73 4.77 -5.49
C ARG A 132 11.65 3.61 -5.12
N ALA A 133 11.13 2.61 -4.41
CA ALA A 133 11.90 1.43 -4.04
C ALA A 133 12.33 0.60 -5.25
N ILE A 134 11.47 0.45 -6.25
CA ILE A 134 11.78 -0.23 -7.52
C ILE A 134 12.90 0.52 -8.27
N GLU A 135 12.77 1.84 -8.38
CA GLU A 135 13.77 2.68 -9.03
C GLU A 135 15.14 2.62 -8.33
N ALA A 136 15.12 2.76 -7.00
CA ALA A 136 16.35 2.66 -6.18
C ALA A 136 17.06 1.30 -6.30
N ARG A 137 16.29 0.21 -6.48
CA ARG A 137 16.83 -1.14 -6.69
C ARG A 137 17.25 -1.39 -8.15
N GLY A 138 16.96 -0.47 -9.07
CA GLY A 138 17.31 -0.58 -10.48
C GLY A 138 16.57 -1.69 -11.25
N LEU A 139 15.46 -2.22 -10.69
CA LEU A 139 14.67 -3.29 -11.31
C LEU A 139 14.01 -2.80 -12.60
N LYS A 140 14.04 -3.64 -13.65
CA LYS A 140 13.52 -3.30 -14.99
C LYS A 140 12.30 -4.12 -15.41
N ARG A 141 12.18 -5.34 -14.86
CA ARG A 141 11.09 -6.24 -15.20
C ARG A 141 10.61 -6.97 -13.95
N ILE A 142 9.34 -6.81 -13.58
CA ILE A 142 8.80 -7.28 -12.30
C ILE A 142 7.54 -8.09 -12.55
N GLY A 143 7.51 -9.32 -12.06
CA GLY A 143 6.31 -10.15 -12.01
C GLY A 143 5.37 -9.65 -10.91
N ILE A 144 4.06 -9.68 -11.14
CA ILE A 144 3.07 -9.31 -10.14
C ILE A 144 2.10 -10.44 -9.85
N ILE A 145 1.86 -10.72 -8.56
CA ILE A 145 0.80 -11.61 -8.08
C ILE A 145 -0.10 -10.88 -7.10
N GLY A 146 -1.40 -11.18 -7.08
CA GLY A 146 -2.35 -10.50 -6.20
C GLY A 146 -3.80 -10.63 -6.61
N THR A 147 -4.60 -9.57 -6.44
CA THR A 147 -5.96 -9.56 -6.96
C THR A 147 -5.96 -9.44 -8.49
N ARG A 148 -7.00 -9.98 -9.16
CA ARG A 148 -7.16 -9.86 -10.61
C ARG A 148 -7.00 -8.41 -11.08
N THR A 149 -7.72 -7.48 -10.49
CA THR A 149 -7.66 -6.06 -10.85
C THR A 149 -6.24 -5.50 -10.79
N VAL A 150 -5.47 -5.81 -9.74
CA VAL A 150 -4.10 -5.30 -9.59
C VAL A 150 -3.15 -5.93 -10.61
N MET A 151 -3.34 -7.23 -10.95
CA MET A 151 -2.56 -7.92 -11.97
C MET A 151 -2.90 -7.40 -13.39
N GLU A 152 -4.18 -7.31 -13.75
CA GLU A 152 -4.64 -6.83 -15.06
C GLU A 152 -4.25 -5.37 -15.33
N THR A 153 -4.37 -4.53 -14.30
CA THR A 153 -3.98 -3.11 -14.41
C THR A 153 -2.47 -2.88 -14.25
N ARG A 154 -1.69 -3.94 -13.98
CA ARG A 154 -0.25 -3.87 -13.76
C ARG A 154 0.08 -2.80 -12.70
N PHE A 155 -0.48 -2.98 -11.51
CA PHE A 155 -0.35 -2.04 -10.41
C PHE A 155 -0.90 -0.64 -10.76
N TYR A 156 -2.10 -0.61 -11.34
CA TYR A 156 -2.79 0.61 -11.80
C TYR A 156 -2.01 1.41 -12.86
N GLY A 157 -1.05 0.77 -13.57
CA GLY A 157 -0.20 1.45 -14.56
C GLY A 157 0.70 2.55 -13.97
N ARG A 158 1.00 2.48 -12.67
CA ARG A 158 1.65 3.58 -11.94
C ARG A 158 3.16 3.40 -11.78
N ILE A 159 3.73 2.29 -12.24
CA ILE A 159 5.17 2.05 -12.20
C ILE A 159 5.75 2.39 -13.56
N ALA A 160 6.46 3.53 -13.65
CA ALA A 160 7.05 4.00 -14.91
C ALA A 160 8.48 3.51 -15.13
N SER A 161 9.21 3.15 -14.07
CA SER A 161 10.65 2.79 -14.11
C SER A 161 10.93 1.34 -14.49
N ALA A 162 9.88 0.48 -14.48
CA ALA A 162 9.97 -0.95 -14.78
C ALA A 162 8.74 -1.45 -15.53
N GLU A 163 8.94 -2.50 -16.33
CA GLU A 163 7.85 -3.25 -16.93
C GLU A 163 7.24 -4.19 -15.89
N ILE A 164 5.92 -4.12 -15.70
CA ILE A 164 5.19 -5.05 -14.85
C ILE A 164 4.58 -6.15 -15.73
N VAL A 165 4.96 -7.39 -15.46
CA VAL A 165 4.42 -8.58 -16.16
C VAL A 165 3.48 -9.34 -15.25
N SER A 166 2.34 -9.75 -15.81
CA SER A 166 1.28 -10.45 -15.11
C SER A 166 1.20 -11.91 -15.57
N PRO A 167 0.70 -12.82 -14.71
CA PRO A 167 0.39 -14.17 -15.15
C PRO A 167 -0.63 -14.15 -16.31
N SER A 168 -0.55 -15.12 -17.20
CA SER A 168 -1.61 -15.41 -18.17
C SER A 168 -2.66 -16.33 -17.55
N GLU A 169 -3.80 -16.49 -18.22
CA GLU A 169 -4.79 -17.52 -17.84
C GLU A 169 -4.24 -18.93 -18.11
N PRO A 170 -4.50 -19.94 -17.26
CA PRO A 170 -5.40 -19.90 -16.08
C PRO A 170 -4.73 -19.41 -14.77
N ASP A 171 -3.43 -19.15 -14.75
CA ASP A 171 -2.65 -18.80 -13.58
C ASP A 171 -3.19 -17.55 -12.86
N MET A 172 -3.66 -16.56 -13.62
CA MET A 172 -4.24 -15.35 -13.06
C MET A 172 -5.48 -15.63 -12.21
N ASP A 173 -6.35 -16.53 -12.70
CA ASP A 173 -7.54 -16.97 -11.96
C ASP A 173 -7.18 -17.75 -10.69
N ASP A 174 -6.18 -18.63 -10.76
CA ASP A 174 -5.74 -19.44 -9.64
C ASP A 174 -5.15 -18.56 -8.53
N VAL A 175 -4.27 -17.62 -8.89
CA VAL A 175 -3.70 -16.64 -7.97
C VAL A 175 -4.80 -15.80 -7.33
N HIS A 176 -5.73 -15.27 -8.14
CA HIS A 176 -6.82 -14.43 -7.63
C HIS A 176 -7.69 -15.18 -6.62
N ARG A 177 -8.12 -16.41 -6.93
CA ARG A 177 -8.95 -17.24 -6.03
C ARG A 177 -8.21 -17.57 -4.75
N ALA A 178 -6.95 -18.00 -4.85
CA ALA A 178 -6.12 -18.29 -3.68
C ALA A 178 -5.95 -17.05 -2.80
N TYR A 179 -5.68 -15.90 -3.41
CA TYR A 179 -5.53 -14.63 -2.70
C TYR A 179 -6.81 -14.21 -1.96
N VAL A 180 -7.96 -14.20 -2.63
CA VAL A 180 -9.24 -13.79 -2.01
C VAL A 180 -9.61 -14.72 -0.85
N SER A 181 -9.40 -16.02 -1.01
CA SER A 181 -9.64 -17.00 0.05
C SER A 181 -8.72 -16.76 1.26
N MET A 182 -7.42 -16.55 1.04
CA MET A 182 -6.43 -16.24 2.07
C MET A 182 -6.76 -14.92 2.80
N ALA A 183 -7.02 -13.84 2.06
CA ALA A 183 -7.33 -12.54 2.64
C ALA A 183 -8.63 -12.55 3.46
N THR A 184 -9.60 -13.38 3.06
CA THR A 184 -10.87 -13.53 3.79
C THR A 184 -10.70 -14.33 5.08
N SER A 185 -9.90 -15.41 5.04
CA SER A 185 -9.66 -16.27 6.22
C SER A 185 -8.65 -15.68 7.20
N GLY A 186 -7.75 -14.81 6.73
CA GLY A 186 -6.68 -14.22 7.53
C GLY A 186 -5.48 -15.15 7.76
N PHE A 187 -5.41 -16.29 7.08
CA PHE A 187 -4.27 -17.21 7.11
C PHE A 187 -4.02 -17.85 5.73
N VAL A 188 -2.79 -18.28 5.49
CA VAL A 188 -2.38 -18.97 4.26
C VAL A 188 -2.33 -20.48 4.49
N THR A 189 -2.89 -21.25 3.54
CA THR A 189 -2.73 -22.70 3.49
C THR A 189 -1.52 -23.09 2.64
N GLU A 190 -1.03 -24.33 2.78
CA GLU A 190 0.08 -24.85 1.97
C GLU A 190 -0.28 -24.88 0.47
N ASP A 191 -1.51 -25.28 0.15
CA ASP A 191 -1.99 -25.27 -1.25
C ASP A 191 -1.98 -23.86 -1.85
N GLN A 192 -2.43 -22.86 -1.11
CA GLN A 192 -2.39 -21.45 -1.57
C GLN A 192 -0.95 -20.98 -1.76
N ARG A 193 -0.06 -21.29 -0.82
CA ARG A 193 1.37 -20.96 -0.93
C ARG A 193 1.97 -21.59 -2.18
N SER A 194 1.71 -22.87 -2.43
CA SER A 194 2.21 -23.60 -3.60
C SER A 194 1.75 -22.98 -4.92
N ILE A 195 0.49 -22.49 -4.99
CA ILE A 195 -0.02 -21.76 -6.16
C ILE A 195 0.78 -20.48 -6.39
N PHE A 196 0.95 -19.67 -5.33
CA PHE A 196 1.70 -18.41 -5.44
C PHE A 196 3.15 -18.64 -5.86
N GLU A 197 3.82 -19.63 -5.28
CA GLU A 197 5.20 -19.99 -5.60
C GLU A 197 5.33 -20.48 -7.05
N ALA A 198 4.48 -21.39 -7.48
CA ALA A 198 4.53 -21.94 -8.83
C ALA A 198 4.33 -20.86 -9.90
N VAL A 199 3.38 -19.95 -9.69
CA VAL A 199 3.15 -18.83 -10.63
C VAL A 199 4.31 -17.82 -10.57
N SER A 200 4.86 -17.56 -9.39
CA SER A 200 6.04 -16.69 -9.25
C SER A 200 7.25 -17.24 -10.01
N HIS A 201 7.51 -18.54 -9.91
CA HIS A 201 8.59 -19.19 -10.68
C HIS A 201 8.38 -19.05 -12.19
N ARG A 202 7.16 -19.25 -12.71
CA ARG A 202 6.88 -19.04 -14.15
C ARG A 202 7.09 -17.59 -14.58
N LEU A 203 6.73 -16.60 -13.76
CA LEU A 203 7.00 -15.20 -14.08
C LEU A 203 8.51 -14.92 -14.15
N LEU A 204 9.30 -15.53 -13.26
CA LEU A 204 10.77 -15.37 -13.24
C LEU A 204 11.42 -16.10 -14.42
N GLU A 205 11.10 -17.38 -14.62
CA GLU A 205 11.80 -18.26 -15.56
C GLU A 205 11.34 -18.04 -17.00
N ASP A 206 10.01 -17.97 -17.25
CA ASP A 206 9.44 -17.90 -18.59
C ASP A 206 9.28 -16.46 -19.10
N GLN A 207 9.02 -15.50 -18.20
CA GLN A 207 8.80 -14.11 -18.58
C GLN A 207 9.97 -13.18 -18.20
N GLY A 208 11.03 -13.72 -17.59
CA GLY A 208 12.25 -12.98 -17.29
C GLY A 208 12.08 -11.88 -16.24
N ALA A 209 11.14 -12.05 -15.30
CA ALA A 209 11.01 -11.12 -14.19
C ALA A 209 12.24 -11.22 -13.27
N GLU A 210 12.70 -10.09 -12.74
CA GLU A 210 13.86 -9.98 -11.84
C GLU A 210 13.42 -10.11 -10.37
N ALA A 211 12.16 -9.83 -10.08
CA ALA A 211 11.56 -9.93 -8.75
C ALA A 211 10.04 -10.11 -8.86
N ILE A 212 9.41 -10.57 -7.77
CA ILE A 212 7.96 -10.71 -7.69
C ILE A 212 7.39 -9.64 -6.78
N MET A 213 6.49 -8.83 -7.32
CA MET A 213 5.73 -7.84 -6.58
C MET A 213 4.54 -8.49 -5.90
N LEU A 214 4.44 -8.29 -4.59
CA LEU A 214 3.29 -8.69 -3.80
C LEU A 214 2.14 -7.69 -4.00
N GLY A 215 1.37 -7.86 -5.08
CA GLY A 215 0.26 -7.00 -5.51
C GLY A 215 -1.02 -7.16 -4.68
N GLY A 216 -0.90 -7.63 -3.46
CA GLY A 216 -1.93 -7.70 -2.43
C GLY A 216 -1.25 -7.69 -1.06
N THR A 217 -1.66 -6.78 -0.19
CA THR A 217 -1.00 -6.58 1.11
C THR A 217 -1.07 -7.81 2.03
N ASP A 218 -2.11 -8.64 1.90
CA ASP A 218 -2.22 -9.88 2.67
C ASP A 218 -1.25 -10.99 2.19
N LEU A 219 -0.57 -10.83 1.03
CA LEU A 219 0.51 -11.74 0.63
C LEU A 219 1.71 -11.74 1.60
N ALA A 220 1.81 -10.73 2.46
CA ALA A 220 2.73 -10.76 3.60
C ALA A 220 2.47 -11.92 4.58
N LEU A 221 1.29 -12.57 4.53
CA LEU A 221 1.02 -13.82 5.25
C LEU A 221 1.73 -15.04 4.60
N ALA A 222 1.92 -14.98 3.28
CA ALA A 222 2.53 -16.08 2.52
C ALA A 222 4.04 -15.93 2.37
N PHE A 223 4.54 -14.70 2.23
CA PHE A 223 5.93 -14.44 1.90
C PHE A 223 6.58 -13.43 2.84
N HIS A 224 7.84 -13.67 3.17
CA HIS A 224 8.70 -12.73 3.88
C HIS A 224 10.02 -12.59 3.12
N GLU A 225 10.54 -11.38 3.00
CA GLU A 225 11.79 -11.10 2.27
C GLU A 225 12.97 -11.99 2.71
N GLN A 226 13.01 -12.36 4.00
CA GLN A 226 14.09 -13.14 4.58
C GLN A 226 13.99 -14.66 4.30
N THR A 227 12.81 -15.15 3.91
CA THR A 227 12.54 -16.59 3.75
C THR A 227 12.01 -16.96 2.37
N ALA A 228 11.72 -15.99 1.52
CA ALA A 228 11.28 -16.24 0.15
C ALA A 228 12.42 -16.85 -0.69
N ALA A 229 12.07 -17.81 -1.55
CA ALA A 229 13.01 -18.47 -2.44
C ALA A 229 13.45 -17.60 -3.63
N PHE A 230 12.85 -16.42 -3.80
CA PHE A 230 13.10 -15.48 -4.91
C PHE A 230 13.01 -14.03 -4.44
N PRO A 231 13.58 -13.08 -5.23
CA PRO A 231 13.52 -11.66 -4.89
C PRO A 231 12.10 -11.13 -4.85
N LEU A 232 11.78 -10.35 -3.80
CA LEU A 232 10.44 -9.76 -3.59
C LEU A 232 10.46 -8.24 -3.72
N VAL A 233 9.33 -7.70 -4.18
CA VAL A 233 8.91 -6.31 -3.95
C VAL A 233 7.72 -6.38 -2.99
N ASP A 234 8.00 -6.32 -1.69
CA ASP A 234 6.99 -6.35 -0.62
C ASP A 234 6.34 -4.97 -0.47
N CYS A 235 5.22 -4.76 -1.17
CA CYS A 235 4.53 -3.48 -1.17
C CYS A 235 4.06 -3.05 0.24
N ALA A 236 3.60 -3.99 1.05
CA ALA A 236 3.15 -3.71 2.42
C ALA A 236 4.33 -3.34 3.32
N GLY A 237 5.44 -4.06 3.21
CA GLY A 237 6.67 -3.79 3.96
C GLY A 237 7.28 -2.44 3.59
N ILE A 238 7.44 -2.15 2.30
CA ILE A 238 7.93 -0.87 1.80
C ILE A 238 7.09 0.30 2.33
N HIS A 239 5.77 0.17 2.26
CA HIS A 239 4.86 1.22 2.73
C HIS A 239 4.90 1.41 4.24
N ALA A 240 4.89 0.33 5.02
CA ALA A 240 4.99 0.40 6.48
C ALA A 240 6.32 1.02 6.93
N ASP A 241 7.44 0.70 6.25
CA ASP A 241 8.74 1.30 6.52
C ASP A 241 8.78 2.79 6.17
N ALA A 242 8.14 3.20 5.06
CA ALA A 242 8.02 4.61 4.69
C ALA A 242 7.22 5.41 5.72
N ILE A 243 6.10 4.85 6.23
CA ILE A 243 5.32 5.45 7.32
C ILE A 243 6.20 5.59 8.57
N ALA A 244 6.94 4.55 8.95
CA ALA A 244 7.82 4.60 10.11
C ALA A 244 8.96 5.60 9.93
N GLN A 245 9.57 5.68 8.76
CA GLN A 245 10.63 6.64 8.46
C GLN A 245 10.13 8.08 8.56
N LEU A 246 8.93 8.36 8.01
CA LEU A 246 8.30 9.67 8.13
C LEU A 246 8.07 10.05 9.59
N ALA A 247 7.56 9.13 10.40
CA ALA A 247 7.21 9.41 11.79
C ALA A 247 8.42 9.51 12.75
N LEU A 248 9.59 9.01 12.32
CA LEU A 248 10.84 9.06 13.07
C LEU A 248 11.79 10.17 12.60
N ALA A 249 11.40 10.95 11.58
CA ALA A 249 12.22 12.03 11.01
C ALA A 249 12.15 13.30 11.86
#